data_b7370813c07a9ad286c28116603b1eef
#
_entry.id   b7370813c07a9ad286c28116603b1eef
#
_cell.length_a   1.000
_cell.length_b   1.000
_cell.length_c   1.000
_cell.angle_alpha   90.00
_cell.angle_beta   90.00
_cell.angle_gamma   90.00
#
_symmetry.space_group_name_H-M   'P 1'
#
loop_
_entity.id
_entity.type
_entity.pdbx_description
1 polymer ?
#
loop_
_entity_poly.entity_id
_entity_poly.type
_entity_poly.pdbx_seq_one_letter_code
_entity_poly.pdbx_strand_id
1 'polypeptide(L)' 'KTSELVKSLSDAGCILAHHGKKHDKWVNPKTGKSDWVPRHAGEVHKGTAQSILKKLTGK' A
#
# COMPACT_ATOMS: atom_id res chain seq x y z
N LYS A 1 -11.41 0.87 -2.01
CA LYS A 1 -11.09 -0.33 -2.80
C LYS A 1 -9.58 -0.51 -2.92
N THR A 2 -9.16 -1.75 -3.10
CA THR A 2 -7.73 -2.06 -3.21
C THR A 2 -7.09 -1.34 -4.40
N SER A 3 -7.77 -1.24 -5.52
CA SER A 3 -7.24 -0.56 -6.71
C SER A 3 -7.01 0.93 -6.46
N GLU A 4 -7.87 1.57 -5.69
CA GLU A 4 -7.69 2.98 -5.34
C GLU A 4 -6.51 3.17 -4.40
N LEU A 5 -6.34 2.25 -3.44
CA LEU A 5 -5.22 2.28 -2.52
C LEU A 5 -3.89 2.11 -3.27
N VAL A 6 -3.83 1.14 -4.16
CA VAL A 6 -2.63 0.89 -4.98
C VAL A 6 -2.31 2.11 -5.85
N LYS A 7 -3.31 2.72 -6.44
CA LYS A 7 -3.11 3.92 -7.24
C LYS A 7 -2.54 5.06 -6.39
N SER A 8 -3.08 5.26 -5.18
CA SER A 8 -2.59 6.28 -4.28
C SER A 8 -1.14 6.04 -3.88
N LEU A 9 -0.78 4.79 -3.62
CA LEU A 9 0.60 4.43 -3.28
C LEU A 9 1.53 4.69 -4.45
N SER A 10 1.13 4.30 -5.65
CA SER A 10 1.91 4.52 -6.86
C SER A 10 2.10 6.02 -7.13
N ASP A 11 1.03 6.81 -6.98
CA ASP A 11 1.09 8.25 -7.18
C ASP A 11 2.01 8.92 -6.17
N ALA A 12 2.13 8.34 -4.98
CA ALA A 12 3.02 8.87 -3.93
C ALA A 12 4.48 8.46 -4.13
N GLY A 13 4.78 7.68 -5.15
CA GLY A 13 6.13 7.25 -5.42
C GLY A 13 6.50 5.90 -4.79
N CYS A 14 5.53 5.20 -4.21
CA CYS A 14 5.78 3.87 -3.66
C CYS A 14 5.93 2.84 -4.77
N ILE A 15 6.72 1.81 -4.52
CA ILE A 15 6.95 0.74 -5.49
C ILE A 15 6.60 -0.60 -4.87
N LEU A 16 6.26 -1.56 -5.73
CA LEU A 16 5.99 -2.93 -5.31
C LEU A 16 7.31 -3.63 -5.04
N ALA A 17 7.56 -3.95 -3.77
CA ALA A 17 8.81 -4.58 -3.36
C ALA A 17 8.73 -6.10 -3.38
N HIS A 18 7.56 -6.66 -3.11
CA HIS A 18 7.38 -8.11 -3.08
C HIS A 18 5.94 -8.46 -3.43
N HIS A 19 5.80 -9.48 -4.26
CA HIS A 19 4.50 -9.99 -4.71
C HIS A 19 4.22 -11.30 -4.00
N GLY A 20 3.45 -11.25 -2.92
CA GLY A 20 3.07 -12.44 -2.18
C GLY A 20 1.79 -13.08 -2.69
N LYS A 21 1.40 -14.18 -2.07
CA LYS A 21 0.19 -14.90 -2.47
C LYS A 21 -1.08 -14.12 -2.16
N LYS A 22 -1.16 -13.52 -0.98
CA LYS A 22 -2.35 -12.80 -0.52
C LYS A 22 -2.10 -11.31 -0.32
N HIS A 23 -0.86 -10.95 -0.12
CA HIS A 23 -0.48 -9.56 0.17
C HIS A 23 0.72 -9.18 -0.66
N ASP A 24 0.73 -7.94 -1.10
CA ASP A 24 1.87 -7.35 -1.79
C ASP A 24 2.57 -6.40 -0.82
N LYS A 25 3.89 -6.42 -0.84
CA LYS A 25 4.67 -5.50 -0.01
C LYS A 25 5.04 -4.27 -0.82
N TRP A 26 4.61 -3.12 -0.34
CA TRP A 26 4.92 -1.84 -0.96
C TRP A 26 5.92 -1.08 -0.12
N VAL A 27 6.81 -0.37 -0.77
CA VAL A 27 7.83 0.42 -0.09
C VAL A 27 7.87 1.83 -0.67
N ASN A 28 8.10 2.82 0.21
CA ASN A 28 8.37 4.18 -0.22
C ASN A 28 9.88 4.38 -0.20
N PRO A 29 10.54 4.45 -1.36
CA PRO A 29 12.00 4.57 -1.42
C PRO A 29 12.52 5.86 -0.81
N LYS A 30 11.70 6.90 -0.72
CA LYS A 30 12.11 8.17 -0.11
C LYS A 30 12.28 8.07 1.40
N THR A 31 11.44 7.28 2.06
CA THR A 31 11.47 7.15 3.52
C THR A 31 12.04 5.81 3.97
N GLY A 32 12.08 4.83 3.09
CA GLY A 32 12.45 3.46 3.42
C GLY A 32 11.38 2.67 4.15
N LYS A 33 10.22 3.25 4.34
CA LYS A 33 9.11 2.56 5.01
C LYS A 33 8.39 1.61 4.07
N SER A 34 7.89 0.52 4.62
CA SER A 34 7.16 -0.48 3.84
C SER A 34 5.96 -0.99 4.62
N ASP A 35 5.00 -1.56 3.91
CA ASP A 35 3.84 -2.18 4.54
C ASP A 35 3.22 -3.20 3.57
N TRP A 36 2.39 -4.06 4.11
CA TRP A 36 1.71 -5.09 3.36
C TRP A 36 0.31 -4.63 2.97
N VAL A 37 -0.02 -4.82 1.70
CA VAL A 37 -1.33 -4.44 1.15
C VAL A 37 -2.06 -5.69 0.72
N PRO A 38 -3.27 -5.96 1.25
CA PRO A 38 -4.05 -7.12 0.82
C PRO A 38 -4.46 -6.95 -0.64
N ARG A 39 -4.21 -7.99 -1.44
CA ARG A 39 -4.44 -7.92 -2.88
C ARG A 39 -5.71 -8.62 -3.33
N HIS A 40 -6.05 -9.70 -2.66
CA HIS A 40 -7.13 -10.58 -3.12
C HIS A 40 -8.52 -10.16 -2.67
N ALA A 41 -8.62 -9.26 -1.73
CA ALA A 41 -9.90 -8.88 -1.10
C ALA A 41 -10.54 -7.77 -1.90
N GLY A 42 -10.87 -7.60 -2.94
CA GLY A 42 -11.51 -6.52 -3.69
C GLY A 42 -11.68 -5.21 -2.95
N GLU A 43 -11.79 -5.25 -1.63
CA GLU A 43 -11.93 -4.05 -0.81
C GLU A 43 -11.04 -4.13 0.42
N VAL A 44 -10.49 -2.98 0.79
CA VAL A 44 -9.72 -2.80 2.02
C VAL A 44 -10.53 -1.90 2.94
N HIS A 45 -10.62 -2.26 4.21
CA HIS A 45 -11.33 -1.42 5.17
C HIS A 45 -10.72 -0.02 5.19
N LYS A 46 -11.57 0.99 5.31
CA LYS A 46 -11.14 2.38 5.27
C LYS A 46 -10.03 2.67 6.29
N GLY A 47 -10.17 2.17 7.52
CA GLY A 47 -9.16 2.37 8.55
C GLY A 47 -7.82 1.74 8.17
N THR A 48 -7.85 0.54 7.60
CA THR A 48 -6.65 -0.15 7.14
C THR A 48 -5.98 0.61 6.00
N ALA A 49 -6.78 1.06 5.04
CA ALA A 49 -6.26 1.82 3.89
C ALA A 49 -5.60 3.11 4.35
N GLN A 50 -6.24 3.84 5.25
CA GLN A 50 -5.68 5.08 5.78
C GLN A 50 -4.40 4.84 6.57
N SER A 51 -4.35 3.76 7.34
CA SER A 51 -3.16 3.39 8.11
C SER A 51 -1.98 3.09 7.16
N ILE A 52 -2.23 2.34 6.10
CA ILE A 52 -1.21 2.02 5.10
C ILE A 52 -0.72 3.30 4.43
N LEU A 53 -1.65 4.16 3.99
CA LEU A 53 -1.29 5.42 3.34
C LEU A 53 -0.48 6.32 4.25
N LYS A 54 -0.91 6.45 5.50
CA LYS A 54 -0.19 7.27 6.48
C LYS A 54 1.22 6.75 6.70
N LYS A 55 1.37 5.45 6.83
CA LYS A 55 2.67 4.83 7.06
C LYS A 55 3.60 5.01 5.85
N LEU A 56 3.09 4.78 4.66
CA LEU A 56 3.91 4.79 3.45
C LEU A 56 4.08 6.18 2.84
N THR A 57 3.10 7.05 2.97
CA THR A 57 3.17 8.39 2.38
C THR A 57 3.40 9.50 3.39
N GLY A 58 3.26 9.21 4.66
CA GLY A 58 3.47 10.20 5.72
C GLY A 58 2.33 11.19 5.90
N LYS A 59 1.20 10.92 5.31
CA LYS A 59 0.04 11.83 5.43
C LYS A 59 -0.89 11.46 6.57
#